data_8cc80ea530f9855edbc024046bb50cec
#
_entry.id   8cc80ea530f9855edbc024046bb50cec
#
_cell.length_a   1.000
_cell.length_b   1.000
_cell.length_c   1.000
_cell.angle_alpha   90.00
_cell.angle_beta   90.00
_cell.angle_gamma   90.00
#
_symmetry.space_group_name_H-M   'P 1'
#
loop_
_entity.id
_entity.type
_entity.pdbx_description
1 polymer ?
#
loop_
_entity_poly.entity_id
_entity_poly.type
_entity_poly.pdbx_seq_one_letter_code
_entity_poly.pdbx_strand_id
1 'polypeptide(L)'
;AEWREKGLIEVVNSRTKQVLQMNVEVLEDIEKNKNNSLSIKKAVKNLNKPLLIIHGTEDLTVPIVEGEQIYNWSNKEFTEFERIPACGHTFDIVHPFKKSNKKFDLVIKKTRDFLDRKFL
;
A
#
# COMPACT_ATOMS: atom_id res chain seq x y z
N ALA A 1 14.96 7.43 -20.24
CA ALA A 1 16.17 7.68 -21.02
C ALA A 1 17.39 7.26 -20.22
N GLU A 2 17.80 7.99 -19.19
CA GLU A 2 19.05 7.74 -18.46
C GLU A 2 19.17 6.33 -17.85
N TRP A 3 18.11 5.82 -17.25
CA TRP A 3 18.09 4.45 -16.66
C TRP A 3 18.39 3.38 -17.71
N ARG A 4 17.83 3.49 -18.92
CA ARG A 4 18.09 2.55 -20.01
C ARG A 4 19.50 2.66 -20.59
N GLU A 5 20.07 3.87 -20.63
CA GLU A 5 21.42 4.11 -21.15
C GLU A 5 22.50 3.58 -20.19
N LYS A 6 22.30 3.77 -18.88
CA LYS A 6 23.25 3.35 -17.85
C LYS A 6 23.06 1.90 -17.38
N GLY A 7 21.93 1.27 -17.70
CA GLY A 7 21.57 -0.06 -17.21
C GLY A 7 21.14 -0.10 -15.74
N LEU A 8 21.36 0.99 -14.99
CA LEU A 8 20.97 1.14 -13.59
C LEU A 8 20.69 2.59 -13.21
N ILE A 9 19.98 2.79 -12.09
CA ILE A 9 19.90 4.07 -11.39
C ILE A 9 20.24 3.89 -9.91
N GLU A 10 20.63 5.00 -9.28
CA GLU A 10 20.83 5.07 -7.84
C GLU A 10 19.58 5.63 -7.17
N VAL A 11 19.14 4.96 -6.11
CA VAL A 11 18.00 5.37 -5.29
C VAL A 11 18.50 5.57 -3.86
N VAL A 12 18.33 6.78 -3.34
CA VAL A 12 18.71 7.10 -1.97
C VAL A 12 17.58 6.75 -1.01
N ASN A 13 17.84 5.85 -0.06
CA ASN A 13 16.93 5.60 1.04
C ASN A 13 16.88 6.84 1.95
N SER A 14 15.75 7.50 2.02
CA SER A 14 15.60 8.77 2.77
C SER A 14 15.85 8.64 4.28
N ARG A 15 15.64 7.44 4.86
CA ARG A 15 15.82 7.17 6.29
C ARG A 15 17.25 6.82 6.64
N THR A 16 17.84 5.86 5.90
CA THR A 16 19.16 5.32 6.20
C THR A 16 20.30 6.05 5.48
N LYS A 17 19.94 6.89 4.47
CA LYS A 17 20.88 7.55 3.55
C LYS A 17 21.72 6.58 2.70
N GLN A 18 21.37 5.30 2.73
CA GLN A 18 22.01 4.33 1.84
C GLN A 18 21.68 4.64 0.39
N VAL A 19 22.69 4.53 -0.46
CA VAL A 19 22.53 4.55 -1.91
C VAL A 19 22.37 3.11 -2.37
N LEU A 20 21.24 2.80 -2.98
CA LEU A 20 20.91 1.48 -3.51
C LEU A 20 20.90 1.55 -5.02
N GLN A 21 21.42 0.52 -5.68
CA GLN A 21 21.37 0.41 -7.13
C GLN A 21 20.13 -0.40 -7.56
N MET A 22 19.44 0.11 -8.57
CA MET A 22 18.28 -0.55 -9.15
C MET A 22 18.54 -0.77 -10.65
N ASN A 23 18.60 -2.03 -11.05
CA ASN A 23 18.88 -2.43 -12.42
C ASN A 23 17.71 -2.10 -13.36
N VAL A 24 18.02 -1.93 -14.64
CA VAL A 24 17.03 -1.61 -15.69
C VAL A 24 16.00 -2.72 -15.88
N GLU A 25 16.34 -3.97 -15.57
CA GLU A 25 15.42 -5.11 -15.63
C GLU A 25 14.14 -4.88 -14.82
N VAL A 26 14.22 -4.11 -13.72
CA VAL A 26 13.04 -3.75 -12.93
C VAL A 26 12.06 -2.90 -13.78
N LEU A 27 12.59 -1.93 -14.51
CA LEU A 27 11.78 -1.09 -15.41
C LEU A 27 11.16 -1.93 -16.54
N GLU A 28 11.96 -2.81 -17.14
CA GLU A 28 11.54 -3.69 -18.24
C GLU A 28 10.46 -4.67 -17.80
N ASP A 29 10.61 -5.27 -16.61
CA ASP A 29 9.60 -6.15 -16.04
C ASP A 29 8.28 -5.41 -15.75
N ILE A 30 8.36 -4.21 -15.18
CA ILE A 30 7.18 -3.36 -14.97
C ILE A 30 6.49 -3.05 -16.30
N GLU A 31 7.22 -2.59 -17.30
CA GLU A 31 6.64 -2.24 -18.59
C GLU A 31 5.99 -3.42 -19.30
N LYS A 32 6.63 -4.58 -19.25
CA LYS A 32 6.13 -5.83 -19.83
C LYS A 32 4.86 -6.32 -19.12
N ASN A 33 4.80 -6.18 -17.80
CA ASN A 33 3.80 -6.83 -16.96
C ASN A 33 2.76 -5.88 -16.36
N LYS A 34 2.90 -4.54 -16.47
CA LYS A 34 1.98 -3.54 -15.88
C LYS A 34 0.50 -3.75 -16.23
N ASN A 35 0.22 -4.30 -17.40
CA ASN A 35 -1.15 -4.60 -17.86
C ASN A 35 -1.57 -6.06 -17.63
N ASN A 36 -0.70 -6.88 -17.08
CA ASN A 36 -0.90 -8.32 -16.87
C ASN A 36 -0.73 -8.68 -15.39
N SER A 37 0.35 -9.41 -15.06
CA SER A 37 0.64 -9.92 -13.70
C SER A 37 0.85 -8.82 -12.65
N LEU A 38 1.32 -7.63 -13.06
CA LEU A 38 1.51 -6.48 -12.17
C LEU A 38 0.32 -5.51 -12.15
N SER A 39 -0.78 -5.84 -12.81
CA SER A 39 -1.97 -4.98 -12.82
C SER A 39 -2.76 -5.13 -11.52
N ILE A 40 -2.58 -4.20 -10.58
CA ILE A 40 -3.34 -4.13 -9.32
C ILE A 40 -4.85 -4.10 -9.61
N LYS A 41 -5.28 -3.33 -10.62
CA LYS A 41 -6.70 -3.26 -11.03
C LYS A 41 -7.26 -4.62 -11.42
N LYS A 42 -6.53 -5.42 -12.19
CA LYS A 42 -6.96 -6.78 -12.58
C LYS A 42 -6.97 -7.71 -11.37
N ALA A 43 -5.92 -7.66 -10.55
CA ALA A 43 -5.82 -8.48 -9.35
C ALA A 43 -6.99 -8.22 -8.39
N VAL A 44 -7.30 -6.95 -8.12
CA VAL A 44 -8.39 -6.55 -7.23
C VAL A 44 -9.77 -6.94 -7.80
N LYS A 45 -10.00 -6.74 -9.10
CA LYS A 45 -11.25 -7.15 -9.76
C LYS A 45 -11.49 -8.66 -9.69
N ASN A 46 -10.44 -9.44 -9.74
CA ASN A 46 -10.51 -10.90 -9.73
C ASN A 46 -10.40 -11.49 -8.32
N LEU A 47 -10.21 -10.65 -7.30
CA LEU A 47 -10.11 -11.07 -5.90
C LEU A 47 -11.50 -11.40 -5.36
N ASN A 48 -11.90 -12.65 -5.45
CA ASN A 48 -13.17 -13.15 -4.90
C ASN A 48 -12.99 -13.61 -3.44
N LYS A 49 -12.41 -12.73 -2.62
CA LYS A 49 -12.13 -12.98 -1.19
C LYS A 49 -12.38 -11.71 -0.38
N PRO A 50 -12.65 -11.84 0.93
CA PRO A 50 -12.75 -10.69 1.81
C PRO A 50 -11.49 -9.80 1.74
N LEU A 51 -11.69 -8.51 1.58
CA LEU A 51 -10.65 -7.50 1.48
C LEU A 51 -10.94 -6.37 2.46
N LEU A 52 -9.99 -6.07 3.33
CA LEU A 52 -10.02 -4.88 4.17
C LEU A 52 -8.96 -3.90 3.69
N ILE A 53 -9.37 -2.68 3.39
CA ILE A 53 -8.49 -1.56 3.08
C ILE A 53 -8.54 -0.60 4.28
N ILE A 54 -7.37 -0.26 4.82
CA ILE A 54 -7.26 0.74 5.90
C ILE A 54 -6.30 1.83 5.43
N HIS A 55 -6.73 3.10 5.50
CA HIS A 55 -5.94 4.23 4.99
C HIS A 55 -6.06 5.45 5.89
N GLY A 56 -4.95 6.14 6.13
CA GLY A 56 -4.95 7.42 6.82
C GLY A 56 -5.45 8.55 5.91
N THR A 57 -6.31 9.43 6.41
CA THR A 57 -6.91 10.50 5.57
C THR A 57 -5.91 11.60 5.20
N GLU A 58 -4.79 11.71 5.92
CA GLU A 58 -3.72 12.69 5.69
C GLU A 58 -2.40 12.01 5.25
N ASP A 59 -2.50 10.87 4.57
CA ASP A 59 -1.35 10.18 4.02
C ASP A 59 -0.76 10.95 2.83
N LEU A 60 0.40 11.57 3.08
CA LEU A 60 1.15 12.31 2.06
C LEU A 60 2.12 11.42 1.26
N THR A 61 2.36 10.20 1.72
CA THR A 61 3.24 9.23 1.04
C THR A 61 2.49 8.47 -0.05
N VAL A 62 1.31 7.96 0.32
CA VAL A 62 0.36 7.32 -0.59
C VAL A 62 -0.98 8.04 -0.40
N PRO A 63 -1.38 8.93 -1.32
CA PRO A 63 -2.63 9.69 -1.21
C PRO A 63 -3.84 8.76 -1.06
N ILE A 64 -4.82 9.16 -0.24
CA ILE A 64 -6.01 8.35 0.04
C ILE A 64 -6.78 7.94 -1.22
N VAL A 65 -6.68 8.73 -2.29
CA VAL A 65 -7.30 8.42 -3.59
C VAL A 65 -6.82 7.08 -4.17
N GLU A 66 -5.60 6.64 -3.85
CA GLU A 66 -5.09 5.33 -4.28
C GLU A 66 -5.87 4.19 -3.59
N GLY A 67 -6.12 4.32 -2.29
CA GLY A 67 -6.96 3.38 -1.55
C GLY A 67 -8.42 3.39 -2.06
N GLU A 68 -8.95 4.57 -2.39
CA GLU A 68 -10.28 4.72 -2.99
C GLU A 68 -10.37 4.07 -4.38
N GLN A 69 -9.33 4.16 -5.18
CA GLN A 69 -9.26 3.47 -6.46
C GLN A 69 -9.29 1.94 -6.29
N ILE A 70 -8.50 1.39 -5.35
CA ILE A 70 -8.53 -0.03 -5.04
C ILE A 70 -9.95 -0.44 -4.62
N TYR A 71 -10.55 0.31 -3.69
CA TYR A 71 -11.92 0.09 -3.28
C TYR A 71 -12.89 0.14 -4.46
N ASN A 72 -12.77 1.12 -5.36
CA ASN A 72 -13.65 1.26 -6.53
C ASN A 72 -13.52 0.11 -7.53
N TRP A 73 -12.35 -0.51 -7.63
CA TRP A 73 -12.14 -1.68 -8.50
C TRP A 73 -12.60 -2.98 -7.87
N SER A 74 -12.72 -3.03 -6.55
CA SER A 74 -13.05 -4.26 -5.81
C SER A 74 -14.53 -4.62 -5.86
N ASN A 75 -14.84 -5.87 -5.53
CA ASN A 75 -16.21 -6.29 -5.26
C ASN A 75 -16.65 -5.76 -3.90
N LYS A 76 -17.69 -4.91 -3.89
CA LYS A 76 -18.19 -4.21 -2.69
C LYS A 76 -18.79 -5.17 -1.65
N GLU A 77 -19.28 -6.34 -2.06
CA GLU A 77 -19.82 -7.36 -1.13
C GLU A 77 -18.74 -7.95 -0.22
N PHE A 78 -17.49 -7.98 -0.72
CA PHE A 78 -16.37 -8.58 0.00
C PHE A 78 -15.38 -7.54 0.54
N THR A 79 -15.54 -6.25 0.21
CA THR A 79 -14.56 -5.22 0.52
C THR A 79 -15.09 -4.20 1.52
N GLU A 80 -14.32 -4.00 2.58
CA GLU A 80 -14.52 -2.93 3.55
C GLU A 80 -13.40 -1.89 3.40
N PHE A 81 -13.73 -0.60 3.50
CA PHE A 81 -12.76 0.48 3.46
C PHE A 81 -12.86 1.37 4.70
N GLU A 82 -11.84 1.30 5.54
CA GLU A 82 -11.73 2.04 6.78
C GLU A 82 -10.79 3.23 6.62
N ARG A 83 -11.31 4.42 6.81
CA ARG A 83 -10.56 5.68 6.80
C ARG A 83 -10.21 6.07 8.22
N ILE A 84 -8.91 6.21 8.51
CA ILE A 84 -8.43 6.65 9.83
C ILE A 84 -8.23 8.17 9.77
N PRO A 85 -9.03 8.97 10.48
CA PRO A 85 -9.01 10.42 10.37
C PRO A 85 -7.72 11.03 10.92
N ALA A 86 -7.29 12.15 10.32
CA ALA A 86 -6.13 12.95 10.72
C ALA A 86 -4.85 12.13 10.93
N CYS A 87 -4.59 11.19 10.01
CA CYS A 87 -3.58 10.15 10.17
C CYS A 87 -2.78 9.99 8.88
N GLY A 88 -1.46 9.91 9.01
CA GLY A 88 -0.54 9.68 7.90
C GLY A 88 -0.27 8.19 7.63
N HIS A 89 0.74 7.94 6.80
CA HIS A 89 1.08 6.61 6.27
C HIS A 89 1.38 5.55 7.35
N THR A 90 2.00 5.93 8.44
CA THR A 90 2.41 5.00 9.51
C THR A 90 1.43 4.97 10.69
N PHE A 91 0.25 5.58 10.55
CA PHE A 91 -0.73 5.72 11.62
C PHE A 91 -0.12 6.37 12.88
N ASP A 92 0.77 7.35 12.67
CA ASP A 92 1.54 8.08 13.69
C ASP A 92 2.45 7.18 14.55
N ILE A 93 2.80 5.98 14.05
CA ILE A 93 3.81 5.13 14.67
C ILE A 93 5.19 5.56 14.19
N VAL A 94 6.13 5.66 15.15
CA VAL A 94 7.52 6.01 14.88
C VAL A 94 8.42 4.79 14.89
N HIS A 95 9.53 4.88 14.16
CA HIS A 95 10.58 3.86 14.20
C HIS A 95 11.84 4.42 14.89
N PRO A 96 12.46 3.69 15.84
CA PRO A 96 12.03 2.39 16.37
C PRO A 96 10.72 2.49 17.18
N PHE A 97 9.93 1.40 17.20
CA PHE A 97 8.67 1.37 17.92
C PHE A 97 8.87 1.65 19.41
N LYS A 98 8.15 2.63 19.93
CA LYS A 98 8.22 3.03 21.35
C LYS A 98 6.95 2.67 22.11
N LYS A 99 5.80 3.01 21.55
CA LYS A 99 4.47 2.77 22.14
C LYS A 99 3.39 2.87 21.07
N SER A 100 2.25 2.26 21.34
CA SER A 100 1.04 2.44 20.54
C SER A 100 0.41 3.81 20.75
N ASN A 101 -0.53 4.17 19.89
CA ASN A 101 -1.37 5.34 20.00
C ASN A 101 -2.82 5.00 19.58
N LYS A 102 -3.78 5.90 19.89
CA LYS A 102 -5.20 5.66 19.64
C LYS A 102 -5.54 5.34 18.18
N LYS A 103 -4.82 5.92 17.21
CA LYS A 103 -5.05 5.70 15.79
C LYS A 103 -4.60 4.30 15.39
N PHE A 104 -3.42 3.89 15.82
CA PHE A 104 -2.90 2.55 15.58
C PHE A 104 -3.71 1.48 16.32
N ASP A 105 -4.15 1.75 17.56
CA ASP A 105 -5.05 0.85 18.31
C ASP A 105 -6.37 0.66 17.56
N LEU A 106 -6.89 1.73 16.92
CA LEU A 106 -8.08 1.63 16.08
C LEU A 106 -7.85 0.75 14.84
N VAL A 107 -6.68 0.89 14.18
CA VAL A 107 -6.29 0.01 13.06
C VAL A 107 -6.28 -1.45 13.49
N ILE A 108 -5.63 -1.76 14.61
CA ILE A 108 -5.58 -3.13 15.16
C ILE A 108 -6.98 -3.66 15.46
N LYS A 109 -7.81 -2.82 16.13
CA LYS A 109 -9.21 -3.20 16.44
C LYS A 109 -10.01 -3.51 15.16
N LYS A 110 -9.98 -2.62 14.17
CA LYS A 110 -10.69 -2.79 12.88
C LYS A 110 -10.23 -4.04 12.13
N THR A 111 -8.92 -4.30 12.13
CA THR A 111 -8.36 -5.50 11.52
C THR A 111 -8.86 -6.76 12.20
N ARG A 112 -8.79 -6.81 13.53
CA ARG A 112 -9.30 -7.96 14.31
C ARG A 112 -10.80 -8.18 14.08
N ASP A 113 -11.60 -7.12 14.24
CA ASP A 113 -13.06 -7.20 14.06
C ASP A 113 -13.44 -7.70 12.65
N PHE A 114 -12.68 -7.30 11.62
CA PHE A 114 -12.85 -7.82 10.26
C PHE A 114 -12.54 -9.32 10.16
N LEU A 115 -11.40 -9.74 10.71
CA LEU A 115 -10.99 -11.15 10.69
C LEU A 115 -11.99 -12.04 11.44
N ASP A 116 -12.44 -11.60 12.62
CA ASP A 116 -13.43 -12.32 13.43
C ASP A 116 -14.75 -12.51 12.65
N ARG A 117 -15.22 -11.46 11.95
CA ARG A 117 -16.46 -11.55 11.16
C ARG A 117 -16.36 -12.41 9.90
N LYS A 118 -15.17 -12.49 9.30
CA LYS A 118 -15.00 -13.14 7.99
C LYS A 118 -14.48 -14.58 8.08
N PHE A 119 -13.84 -14.95 9.19
CA PHE A 119 -13.11 -16.22 9.28
C PHE A 119 -13.38 -17.02 10.56
N LEU A 120 -14.08 -16.46 11.55
CA LEU A 120 -14.48 -17.14 12.78
C LEU A 120 -16.00 -17.22 12.90
#